data_4f1919dcbab9a70bdda3c74a281b160b
#
_entry.id   4f1919dcbab9a70bdda3c74a281b160b
#
_cell.length_a   1.000
_cell.length_b   1.000
_cell.length_c   1.000
_cell.angle_alpha   90.00
_cell.angle_beta   90.00
_cell.angle_gamma   90.00
#
_symmetry.space_group_name_H-M   'P 1'
#
loop_
_entity.id
_entity.type
_entity.pdbx_description
1 polymer ?
#
loop_
_entity_poly.entity_id
_entity_poly.type
_entity_poly.pdbx_seq_one_letter_code
_entity_poly.pdbx_strand_id
1 'polypeptide(L)'
;CEETIVSSPKINVTQIEEGKSFIFTAEVALKPEVTLGQYKGVEVDKVEVSVTDEEVEADLKQQQENNSRTVVVERPVQDGDIAVIDYEGFIDGVAFEGGKGTNYNLTIGSHSFIGDFEEQLIGKNAGEACEVNVTFPEEYHASELAGKPAQFKVTVKEVKEKQLPELNDEFAGEVSEFETLAEYKEDIKKSLLAKKEADAKGAKEDAVIDAIVENAQMEIPDAMVETQQRQTIDEFGQRLQMQGLNLEQYFQFTGLTYEHMMEQVKPQAERRIKSRLVLEAVAAAENIEATEEDFDAEVKRMAEGYKMEADKIKELMGEAGKKQIMEDLAVRKAVDFVVSEAVEK
;
A
#
# COMPACT_ATOMS: atom_id res chain seq x y z
N CYS A 1 24.20 -9.69 30.74
CA CYS A 1 22.78 -9.89 31.06
C CYS A 1 22.33 -11.07 30.22
N GLU A 2 21.73 -12.08 30.83
CA GLU A 2 21.24 -13.28 30.13
C GLU A 2 19.88 -13.02 29.47
N GLU A 3 19.25 -11.89 29.82
CA GLU A 3 17.91 -11.52 29.35
C GLU A 3 17.95 -10.63 28.11
N THR A 4 16.98 -10.80 27.24
CA THR A 4 16.89 -10.07 25.97
C THR A 4 16.28 -8.67 26.21
N ILE A 5 17.06 -7.63 25.94
CA ILE A 5 16.62 -6.23 26.02
C ILE A 5 15.85 -5.87 24.77
N VAL A 6 14.65 -5.31 24.92
CA VAL A 6 13.72 -4.97 23.81
C VAL A 6 13.41 -3.48 23.70
N SER A 7 14.14 -2.62 24.40
CA SER A 7 13.99 -1.17 24.31
C SER A 7 15.34 -0.46 24.33
N SER A 8 15.38 0.76 23.83
CA SER A 8 16.51 1.65 24.07
C SER A 8 16.61 2.00 25.56
N PRO A 9 17.81 2.03 26.14
CA PRO A 9 17.97 2.35 27.56
C PRO A 9 17.59 3.80 27.85
N LYS A 10 16.76 4.00 28.89
CA LYS A 10 16.56 5.32 29.48
C LYS A 10 17.70 5.59 30.45
N ILE A 11 18.62 6.47 30.05
CA ILE A 11 19.80 6.80 30.86
C ILE A 11 19.45 7.96 31.78
N ASN A 12 19.64 7.76 33.10
CA ASN A 12 19.57 8.82 34.09
C ASN A 12 20.93 8.99 34.75
N VAL A 13 21.55 10.16 34.56
CA VAL A 13 22.84 10.50 35.15
C VAL A 13 22.63 10.96 36.57
N THR A 14 23.13 10.18 37.52
CA THR A 14 23.02 10.48 38.96
C THR A 14 24.24 11.24 39.53
N GLN A 15 25.39 11.09 38.88
CA GLN A 15 26.60 11.83 39.29
C GLN A 15 27.48 12.12 38.08
N ILE A 16 27.80 13.40 37.87
CA ILE A 16 28.78 13.90 36.91
C ILE A 16 29.51 15.10 37.54
N GLU A 17 30.60 14.81 38.28
CA GLU A 17 31.41 15.83 38.94
C GLU A 17 32.89 15.56 38.65
N GLU A 18 33.65 16.63 38.45
CA GLU A 18 35.09 16.52 38.24
C GLU A 18 35.81 15.86 39.38
N GLY A 19 36.65 14.84 39.11
CA GLY A 19 37.37 14.08 40.13
C GLY A 19 36.55 13.00 40.87
N LYS A 20 35.29 12.81 40.52
CA LYS A 20 34.46 11.72 41.03
C LYS A 20 34.09 10.74 39.90
N SER A 21 33.69 9.54 40.29
CA SER A 21 33.21 8.53 39.31
C SER A 21 31.93 9.00 38.63
N PHE A 22 31.81 8.80 37.34
CA PHE A 22 30.58 8.97 36.57
C PHE A 22 29.59 7.85 36.93
N ILE A 23 28.41 8.22 37.46
CA ILE A 23 27.38 7.26 37.88
C ILE A 23 26.11 7.54 37.10
N PHE A 24 25.58 6.51 36.44
CA PHE A 24 24.30 6.57 35.76
C PHE A 24 23.50 5.29 36.01
N THR A 25 22.21 5.35 35.86
CA THR A 25 21.30 4.22 35.79
C THR A 25 20.77 4.10 34.36
N ALA A 26 20.65 2.89 33.88
CA ALA A 26 20.01 2.58 32.60
C ALA A 26 18.79 1.70 32.87
N GLU A 27 17.61 2.20 32.57
CA GLU A 27 16.36 1.45 32.62
C GLU A 27 16.07 0.89 31.25
N VAL A 28 15.81 -0.41 31.16
CA VAL A 28 15.53 -1.13 29.92
C VAL A 28 14.29 -2.02 30.10
N ALA A 29 13.52 -2.20 29.03
CA ALA A 29 12.47 -3.21 29.01
C ALA A 29 13.06 -4.54 28.55
N LEU A 30 12.66 -5.60 29.24
CA LEU A 30 13.01 -6.97 28.92
C LEU A 30 11.94 -7.58 28.05
N LYS A 31 12.31 -8.58 27.23
CA LYS A 31 11.36 -9.36 26.45
C LYS A 31 10.37 -10.03 27.40
N PRO A 32 9.04 -9.83 27.20
CA PRO A 32 8.04 -10.43 28.08
C PRO A 32 7.94 -11.94 27.88
N GLU A 33 7.57 -12.64 28.94
CA GLU A 33 7.19 -14.04 28.85
C GLU A 33 5.81 -14.19 28.20
N VAL A 34 5.65 -15.22 27.38
CA VAL A 34 4.39 -15.57 26.71
C VAL A 34 3.88 -16.89 27.25
N THR A 35 2.66 -16.87 27.77
CA THR A 35 1.94 -18.10 28.09
C THR A 35 1.07 -18.47 26.90
N LEU A 36 1.46 -19.54 26.19
CA LEU A 36 0.70 -20.03 25.04
C LEU A 36 -0.64 -20.62 25.49
N GLY A 37 -1.71 -20.25 24.77
CA GLY A 37 -2.99 -20.95 24.82
C GLY A 37 -3.06 -22.05 23.76
N GLN A 38 -4.26 -22.25 23.19
CA GLN A 38 -4.42 -23.18 22.06
C GLN A 38 -3.81 -22.57 20.80
N TYR A 39 -2.80 -23.21 20.23
CA TYR A 39 -2.16 -22.82 18.98
C TYR A 39 -2.15 -23.94 17.92
N LYS A 40 -2.62 -25.16 18.28
CA LYS A 40 -2.87 -26.26 17.33
C LYS A 40 -4.36 -26.49 17.18
N GLY A 41 -4.79 -26.78 15.95
CA GLY A 41 -6.19 -27.07 15.66
C GLY A 41 -7.10 -25.85 15.86
N VAL A 42 -6.58 -24.63 15.69
CA VAL A 42 -7.41 -23.43 15.66
C VAL A 42 -8.29 -23.45 14.42
N GLU A 43 -9.54 -23.05 14.58
CA GLU A 43 -10.52 -23.08 13.51
C GLU A 43 -10.56 -21.73 12.80
N VAL A 44 -10.47 -21.76 11.49
CA VAL A 44 -10.53 -20.55 10.63
C VAL A 44 -11.50 -20.78 9.47
N ASP A 45 -12.10 -19.72 8.97
CA ASP A 45 -13.02 -19.82 7.85
C ASP A 45 -12.25 -20.15 6.56
N LYS A 46 -12.82 -21.09 5.79
CA LYS A 46 -12.28 -21.43 4.49
C LYS A 46 -12.59 -20.33 3.47
N VAL A 47 -11.57 -19.82 2.82
CA VAL A 47 -11.72 -18.89 1.69
C VAL A 47 -11.77 -19.70 0.40
N GLU A 48 -12.94 -19.75 -0.25
CA GLU A 48 -13.05 -20.36 -1.57
C GLU A 48 -12.44 -19.44 -2.63
N VAL A 49 -11.53 -19.99 -3.41
CA VAL A 49 -10.87 -19.27 -4.50
C VAL A 49 -11.39 -19.77 -5.84
N SER A 50 -11.97 -18.84 -6.59
CA SER A 50 -12.40 -19.10 -7.95
C SER A 50 -12.25 -17.83 -8.80
N VAL A 51 -12.07 -17.99 -10.10
CA VAL A 51 -12.04 -16.89 -11.07
C VAL A 51 -13.19 -17.09 -12.02
N THR A 52 -14.07 -16.09 -12.11
CA THR A 52 -15.21 -16.10 -13.03
C THR A 52 -14.80 -15.56 -14.40
N ASP A 53 -15.57 -15.88 -15.42
CA ASP A 53 -15.32 -15.38 -16.76
C ASP A 53 -15.53 -13.86 -16.83
N GLU A 54 -16.43 -13.31 -16.01
CA GLU A 54 -16.64 -11.86 -15.89
C GLU A 54 -15.41 -11.13 -15.36
N GLU A 55 -14.65 -11.72 -14.44
CA GLU A 55 -13.40 -11.15 -13.93
C GLU A 55 -12.30 -11.14 -15.01
N VAL A 56 -12.23 -12.20 -15.81
CA VAL A 56 -11.32 -12.28 -16.96
C VAL A 56 -11.68 -11.22 -18.00
N GLU A 57 -12.98 -11.05 -18.28
CA GLU A 57 -13.45 -10.02 -19.23
C GLU A 57 -13.21 -8.61 -18.70
N ALA A 58 -13.35 -8.38 -17.40
CA ALA A 58 -13.07 -7.09 -16.77
C ALA A 58 -11.57 -6.73 -16.87
N ASP A 59 -10.68 -7.68 -16.60
CA ASP A 59 -9.22 -7.47 -16.75
C ASP A 59 -8.87 -7.20 -18.22
N LEU A 60 -9.40 -8.03 -19.12
CA LEU A 60 -9.19 -7.85 -20.57
C LEU A 60 -9.66 -6.48 -21.06
N LYS A 61 -10.82 -6.02 -20.56
CA LYS A 61 -11.33 -4.68 -20.87
C LYS A 61 -10.42 -3.58 -20.33
N GLN A 62 -9.87 -3.75 -19.12
CA GLN A 62 -8.90 -2.82 -18.58
C GLN A 62 -7.63 -2.76 -19.42
N GLN A 63 -7.14 -3.91 -19.92
CA GLN A 63 -6.02 -3.95 -20.84
C GLN A 63 -6.34 -3.28 -22.18
N GLN A 64 -7.55 -3.48 -22.70
CA GLN A 64 -8.05 -2.81 -23.91
C GLN A 64 -8.07 -1.28 -23.72
N GLU A 65 -8.56 -0.80 -22.59
CA GLU A 65 -8.60 0.62 -22.27
C GLU A 65 -7.20 1.23 -22.10
N ASN A 66 -6.28 0.51 -21.48
CA ASN A 66 -4.88 0.94 -21.30
C ASN A 66 -4.13 1.05 -22.64
N ASN A 67 -4.51 0.23 -23.62
CA ASN A 67 -3.92 0.21 -24.96
C ASN A 67 -4.75 0.99 -26.00
N SER A 68 -5.71 1.81 -25.54
CA SER A 68 -6.50 2.67 -26.43
C SER A 68 -5.64 3.74 -27.09
N ARG A 69 -5.99 4.09 -28.34
CA ARG A 69 -5.39 5.19 -29.06
C ARG A 69 -6.31 6.40 -29.04
N THR A 70 -5.73 7.58 -28.91
CA THR A 70 -6.48 8.83 -28.95
C THR A 70 -6.35 9.44 -30.35
N VAL A 71 -7.47 9.67 -31.03
CA VAL A 71 -7.53 10.19 -32.40
C VAL A 71 -8.34 11.49 -32.41
N VAL A 72 -7.83 12.53 -33.07
CA VAL A 72 -8.56 13.79 -33.27
C VAL A 72 -9.71 13.54 -34.24
N VAL A 73 -10.90 14.02 -33.88
CA VAL A 73 -12.13 13.88 -34.67
C VAL A 73 -12.76 15.25 -34.96
N GLU A 74 -13.35 15.37 -36.18
CA GLU A 74 -14.03 16.60 -36.61
C GLU A 74 -15.56 16.47 -36.44
N ARG A 75 -15.99 16.07 -35.24
CA ARG A 75 -17.40 15.98 -34.86
C ARG A 75 -17.65 16.66 -33.50
N PRO A 76 -18.91 16.96 -33.15
CA PRO A 76 -19.24 17.45 -31.84
C PRO A 76 -18.79 16.48 -30.74
N VAL A 77 -18.44 17.07 -29.56
CA VAL A 77 -18.08 16.34 -28.34
C VAL A 77 -19.19 15.37 -27.94
N GLN A 78 -18.81 14.15 -27.63
CA GLN A 78 -19.70 13.09 -27.13
C GLN A 78 -19.21 12.60 -25.76
N ASP A 79 -20.04 11.88 -25.06
CA ASP A 79 -19.66 11.18 -23.83
C ASP A 79 -18.54 10.18 -24.08
N GLY A 80 -17.52 10.16 -23.18
CA GLY A 80 -16.31 9.35 -23.34
C GLY A 80 -15.19 9.99 -24.15
N ASP A 81 -15.44 11.11 -24.86
CA ASP A 81 -14.41 11.84 -25.59
C ASP A 81 -13.45 12.59 -24.66
N ILE A 82 -12.27 12.93 -25.19
CA ILE A 82 -11.34 13.84 -24.54
C ILE A 82 -11.45 15.20 -25.26
N ALA A 83 -12.07 16.17 -24.58
CA ALA A 83 -12.10 17.56 -25.07
C ALA A 83 -10.85 18.29 -24.60
N VAL A 84 -10.06 18.83 -25.52
CA VAL A 84 -8.97 19.75 -25.20
C VAL A 84 -9.56 21.14 -25.08
N ILE A 85 -9.56 21.68 -23.85
CA ILE A 85 -10.23 22.93 -23.55
C ILE A 85 -9.27 24.00 -22.99
N ASP A 86 -9.59 25.27 -23.28
CA ASP A 86 -9.18 26.39 -22.44
C ASP A 86 -10.38 26.81 -21.63
N TYR A 87 -10.19 27.07 -20.34
CA TYR A 87 -11.26 27.54 -19.48
C TYR A 87 -10.80 28.65 -18.53
N GLU A 88 -11.71 29.52 -18.15
CA GLU A 88 -11.51 30.56 -17.15
C GLU A 88 -12.81 30.75 -16.35
N GLY A 89 -12.75 30.53 -15.04
CA GLY A 89 -13.88 30.57 -14.12
C GLY A 89 -14.04 31.90 -13.41
N PHE A 90 -15.28 32.33 -13.24
CA PHE A 90 -15.67 33.58 -12.58
C PHE A 90 -16.76 33.32 -11.54
N ILE A 91 -16.65 34.02 -10.40
CA ILE A 91 -17.69 34.11 -9.40
C ILE A 91 -18.05 35.58 -9.27
N ASP A 92 -19.35 35.95 -9.42
CA ASP A 92 -19.82 37.31 -9.42
C ASP A 92 -19.06 38.24 -10.41
N GLY A 93 -18.60 37.65 -11.53
CA GLY A 93 -17.86 38.39 -12.57
C GLY A 93 -16.36 38.58 -12.26
N VAL A 94 -15.85 38.03 -11.17
CA VAL A 94 -14.43 38.13 -10.78
C VAL A 94 -13.78 36.75 -10.98
N ALA A 95 -12.65 36.70 -11.70
CA ALA A 95 -11.87 35.50 -11.87
C ALA A 95 -11.30 35.03 -10.51
N PHE A 96 -11.34 33.75 -10.25
CA PHE A 96 -10.80 33.16 -9.01
C PHE A 96 -9.53 32.32 -9.25
N GLU A 97 -8.71 32.22 -8.23
CA GLU A 97 -7.45 31.46 -8.28
C GLU A 97 -7.73 29.96 -8.46
N GLY A 98 -7.00 29.30 -9.38
CA GLY A 98 -7.23 27.89 -9.76
C GLY A 98 -8.37 27.67 -10.77
N GLY A 99 -9.15 28.73 -11.12
CA GLY A 99 -10.26 28.65 -12.08
C GLY A 99 -9.83 28.71 -13.55
N LYS A 100 -8.52 28.73 -13.89
CA LYS A 100 -8.03 28.89 -15.27
C LYS A 100 -7.12 27.74 -15.70
N GLY A 101 -7.36 27.23 -16.90
CA GLY A 101 -6.49 26.26 -17.56
C GLY A 101 -6.44 26.46 -19.07
N THR A 102 -5.34 26.04 -19.67
CA THR A 102 -5.13 26.08 -21.12
C THR A 102 -4.66 24.72 -21.62
N ASN A 103 -5.19 24.29 -22.78
CA ASN A 103 -4.92 22.97 -23.37
C ASN A 103 -5.16 21.80 -22.38
N TYR A 104 -6.17 21.94 -21.56
CA TYR A 104 -6.51 20.90 -20.59
C TYR A 104 -7.24 19.75 -21.28
N ASN A 105 -6.77 18.51 -21.10
CA ASN A 105 -7.44 17.33 -21.62
C ASN A 105 -8.52 16.89 -20.62
N LEU A 106 -9.76 17.15 -20.94
CA LEU A 106 -10.91 16.78 -20.13
C LEU A 106 -11.62 15.59 -20.74
N THR A 107 -11.66 14.46 -20.03
CA THR A 107 -12.47 13.30 -20.43
C THR A 107 -13.92 13.56 -20.04
N ILE A 108 -14.81 13.60 -21.01
CA ILE A 108 -16.24 13.82 -20.80
C ILE A 108 -16.86 12.57 -20.15
N GLY A 109 -17.60 12.76 -19.06
CA GLY A 109 -18.15 11.67 -18.24
C GLY A 109 -17.23 11.13 -17.16
N SER A 110 -16.04 11.74 -17.00
CA SER A 110 -15.10 11.38 -15.92
C SER A 110 -15.50 11.91 -14.54
N HIS A 111 -16.39 12.90 -14.50
CA HIS A 111 -16.79 13.65 -13.31
C HIS A 111 -15.59 14.26 -12.55
N SER A 112 -14.53 14.62 -13.27
CA SER A 112 -13.36 15.29 -12.73
C SER A 112 -13.57 16.78 -12.49
N PHE A 113 -14.54 17.37 -13.18
CA PHE A 113 -14.99 18.74 -12.97
C PHE A 113 -16.28 18.78 -12.13
N ILE A 114 -16.54 19.95 -11.54
CA ILE A 114 -17.67 20.17 -10.62
C ILE A 114 -19.03 20.17 -11.36
N GLY A 115 -20.04 19.62 -10.70
CA GLY A 115 -21.42 19.61 -11.19
C GLY A 115 -21.57 18.94 -12.55
N ASP A 116 -22.32 19.56 -13.43
CA ASP A 116 -22.62 19.14 -14.81
C ASP A 116 -21.73 19.84 -15.86
N PHE A 117 -20.52 20.27 -15.48
CA PHE A 117 -19.59 20.98 -16.36
C PHE A 117 -19.30 20.19 -17.65
N GLU A 118 -19.01 18.91 -17.52
CA GLU A 118 -18.66 18.03 -18.64
C GLU A 118 -19.85 17.80 -19.58
N GLU A 119 -21.03 17.62 -19.01
CA GLU A 119 -22.28 17.40 -19.74
C GLU A 119 -22.67 18.62 -20.61
N GLN A 120 -22.41 19.84 -20.12
CA GLN A 120 -22.68 21.07 -20.89
C GLN A 120 -21.73 21.25 -22.09
N LEU A 121 -20.63 20.50 -22.18
CA LEU A 121 -19.73 20.48 -23.34
C LEU A 121 -20.17 19.51 -24.42
N ILE A 122 -21.05 18.57 -24.12
CA ILE A 122 -21.58 17.61 -25.11
C ILE A 122 -22.29 18.36 -26.23
N GLY A 123 -21.96 18.03 -27.47
CA GLY A 123 -22.51 18.67 -28.65
C GLY A 123 -21.78 19.92 -29.12
N LYS A 124 -20.73 20.37 -28.44
CA LYS A 124 -19.87 21.48 -28.86
C LYS A 124 -18.84 21.03 -29.86
N ASN A 125 -18.52 21.91 -30.81
CA ASN A 125 -17.52 21.62 -31.84
C ASN A 125 -16.13 22.16 -31.46
N ALA A 126 -15.10 21.61 -32.07
CA ALA A 126 -13.76 22.18 -32.00
C ALA A 126 -13.78 23.64 -32.53
N GLY A 127 -13.11 24.55 -31.81
CA GLY A 127 -13.11 25.97 -32.06
C GLY A 127 -14.29 26.75 -31.44
N GLU A 128 -15.29 26.09 -30.88
CA GLU A 128 -16.46 26.73 -30.29
C GLU A 128 -16.16 27.22 -28.86
N ALA A 129 -16.57 28.49 -28.61
CA ALA A 129 -16.55 29.04 -27.25
C ALA A 129 -17.95 28.97 -26.64
N CYS A 130 -18.04 28.56 -25.40
CA CYS A 130 -19.31 28.46 -24.65
C CYS A 130 -19.16 28.96 -23.22
N GLU A 131 -20.27 29.21 -22.59
CA GLU A 131 -20.35 29.52 -21.16
C GLU A 131 -20.97 28.34 -20.44
N VAL A 132 -20.27 27.83 -19.42
CA VAL A 132 -20.68 26.71 -18.57
C VAL A 132 -20.99 27.27 -17.19
N ASN A 133 -22.20 27.02 -16.70
CA ASN A 133 -22.65 27.50 -15.39
C ASN A 133 -22.81 26.32 -14.45
N VAL A 134 -22.07 26.33 -13.35
CA VAL A 134 -22.10 25.27 -12.34
C VAL A 134 -22.11 25.84 -10.94
N THR A 135 -22.49 25.04 -9.96
CA THR A 135 -22.42 25.43 -8.55
C THR A 135 -21.41 24.53 -7.82
N PHE A 136 -20.50 25.12 -7.07
CA PHE A 136 -19.58 24.38 -6.24
C PHE A 136 -20.33 23.58 -5.18
N PRO A 137 -19.91 22.33 -4.87
CA PRO A 137 -20.45 21.57 -3.75
C PRO A 137 -20.32 22.34 -2.42
N GLU A 138 -21.26 22.11 -1.49
CA GLU A 138 -21.21 22.73 -0.16
C GLU A 138 -19.97 22.29 0.66
N GLU A 139 -19.49 21.07 0.42
CA GLU A 139 -18.28 20.50 1.06
C GLU A 139 -17.03 20.62 0.19
N TYR A 140 -16.90 21.70 -0.57
CA TYR A 140 -15.72 21.90 -1.40
C TYR A 140 -14.49 22.27 -0.56
N HIS A 141 -13.32 21.73 -0.90
CA HIS A 141 -12.07 21.91 -0.14
C HIS A 141 -11.67 23.38 0.05
N ALA A 142 -11.97 24.26 -0.91
CA ALA A 142 -11.79 25.70 -0.77
C ALA A 142 -13.07 26.34 -0.23
N SER A 143 -13.09 26.64 1.05
CA SER A 143 -14.28 27.17 1.77
C SER A 143 -14.82 28.47 1.18
N GLU A 144 -13.96 29.27 0.54
CA GLU A 144 -14.33 30.52 -0.15
C GLU A 144 -15.13 30.28 -1.45
N LEU A 145 -15.09 29.07 -2.01
CA LEU A 145 -15.81 28.68 -3.23
C LEU A 145 -17.04 27.82 -2.93
N ALA A 146 -17.08 27.15 -1.78
CA ALA A 146 -18.15 26.22 -1.40
C ALA A 146 -19.55 26.82 -1.53
N GLY A 147 -20.45 26.10 -2.20
CA GLY A 147 -21.84 26.48 -2.42
C GLY A 147 -22.06 27.67 -3.37
N LYS A 148 -21.01 28.25 -3.95
CA LYS A 148 -21.15 29.44 -4.84
C LYS A 148 -21.41 29.04 -6.29
N PRO A 149 -22.28 29.79 -6.99
CA PRO A 149 -22.42 29.64 -8.44
C PRO A 149 -21.19 30.22 -9.15
N ALA A 150 -20.69 29.50 -10.12
CA ALA A 150 -19.55 29.90 -10.96
C ALA A 150 -19.91 29.80 -12.44
N GLN A 151 -19.40 30.73 -13.22
CA GLN A 151 -19.50 30.74 -14.66
C GLN A 151 -18.13 30.54 -15.25
N PHE A 152 -17.99 29.55 -16.12
CA PHE A 152 -16.76 29.26 -16.84
C PHE A 152 -16.91 29.67 -18.32
N LYS A 153 -15.95 30.43 -18.81
CA LYS A 153 -15.77 30.66 -20.25
C LYS A 153 -14.86 29.55 -20.77
N VAL A 154 -15.42 28.69 -21.61
CA VAL A 154 -14.72 27.51 -22.13
C VAL A 154 -14.59 27.62 -23.63
N THR A 155 -13.41 27.28 -24.14
CA THR A 155 -13.18 27.13 -25.58
C THR A 155 -12.72 25.70 -25.83
N VAL A 156 -13.49 24.95 -26.62
CA VAL A 156 -13.10 23.61 -27.08
C VAL A 156 -12.12 23.76 -28.22
N LYS A 157 -10.87 23.32 -28.05
CA LYS A 157 -9.82 23.41 -29.09
C LYS A 157 -9.83 22.21 -30.02
N GLU A 158 -9.86 21.03 -29.43
CA GLU A 158 -9.84 19.77 -30.16
C GLU A 158 -10.80 18.80 -29.47
N VAL A 159 -11.37 17.92 -30.26
CA VAL A 159 -12.11 16.76 -29.76
C VAL A 159 -11.33 15.53 -30.15
N LYS A 160 -11.05 14.69 -29.16
CA LYS A 160 -10.32 13.43 -29.37
C LYS A 160 -11.19 12.28 -28.92
N GLU A 161 -11.30 11.28 -29.77
CA GLU A 161 -11.97 10.03 -29.48
C GLU A 161 -10.98 9.00 -28.96
N LYS A 162 -11.36 8.28 -27.92
CA LYS A 162 -10.61 7.15 -27.39
C LYS A 162 -11.02 5.91 -28.19
N GLN A 163 -10.19 5.50 -29.13
CA GLN A 163 -10.43 4.29 -29.93
C GLN A 163 -9.85 3.09 -29.19
N LEU A 164 -10.73 2.18 -28.81
CA LEU A 164 -10.36 0.91 -28.24
C LEU A 164 -9.94 -0.06 -29.36
N PRO A 165 -8.81 -0.79 -29.21
CA PRO A 165 -8.46 -1.85 -30.13
C PRO A 165 -9.50 -2.97 -30.12
N GLU A 166 -9.71 -3.66 -31.22
CA GLU A 166 -10.58 -4.84 -31.23
C GLU A 166 -9.95 -5.98 -30.44
N LEU A 167 -10.78 -6.66 -29.64
CA LEU A 167 -10.34 -7.83 -28.87
C LEU A 167 -10.27 -9.06 -29.80
N ASN A 168 -9.12 -9.24 -30.43
CA ASN A 168 -8.82 -10.32 -31.35
C ASN A 168 -7.38 -10.84 -31.13
N ASP A 169 -6.93 -11.75 -31.96
CA ASP A 169 -5.60 -12.35 -31.84
C ASP A 169 -4.47 -11.34 -32.10
N GLU A 170 -4.70 -10.32 -32.94
CA GLU A 170 -3.74 -9.24 -33.17
C GLU A 170 -3.52 -8.43 -31.90
N PHE A 171 -4.61 -8.10 -31.17
CA PHE A 171 -4.53 -7.44 -29.88
C PHE A 171 -3.74 -8.28 -28.87
N ALA A 172 -4.01 -9.59 -28.77
CA ALA A 172 -3.28 -10.46 -27.86
C ALA A 172 -1.77 -10.46 -28.16
N GLY A 173 -1.37 -10.53 -29.43
CA GLY A 173 0.03 -10.44 -29.83
C GLY A 173 0.69 -9.08 -29.62
N GLU A 174 -0.09 -7.96 -29.61
CA GLU A 174 0.44 -6.62 -29.33
C GLU A 174 0.70 -6.39 -27.83
N VAL A 175 -0.14 -6.96 -26.93
CA VAL A 175 -0.12 -6.64 -25.49
C VAL A 175 0.46 -7.77 -24.64
N SER A 176 0.76 -8.92 -25.23
CA SER A 176 1.25 -10.10 -24.52
C SER A 176 2.22 -10.93 -25.36
N GLU A 177 2.71 -12.04 -24.81
CA GLU A 177 3.55 -13.01 -25.51
C GLU A 177 2.73 -14.11 -26.24
N PHE A 178 1.39 -14.02 -26.24
CA PHE A 178 0.49 -15.02 -26.80
C PHE A 178 0.07 -14.68 -28.23
N GLU A 179 -0.09 -15.71 -29.05
CA GLU A 179 -0.49 -15.55 -30.47
C GLU A 179 -2.01 -15.45 -30.64
N THR A 180 -2.79 -15.92 -29.64
CA THR A 180 -4.25 -15.92 -29.71
C THR A 180 -4.90 -15.28 -28.48
N LEU A 181 -6.08 -14.67 -28.70
CA LEU A 181 -6.87 -14.11 -27.60
C LEU A 181 -7.31 -15.18 -26.58
N ALA A 182 -7.51 -16.41 -27.03
CA ALA A 182 -7.88 -17.53 -26.17
C ALA A 182 -6.76 -17.88 -25.19
N GLU A 183 -5.51 -17.96 -25.67
CA GLU A 183 -4.34 -18.21 -24.80
C GLU A 183 -4.13 -17.06 -23.83
N TYR A 184 -4.28 -15.82 -24.28
CA TYR A 184 -4.16 -14.65 -23.42
C TYR A 184 -5.22 -14.64 -22.30
N LYS A 185 -6.50 -14.97 -22.63
CA LYS A 185 -7.56 -15.12 -21.61
C LYS A 185 -7.25 -16.21 -20.57
N GLU A 186 -6.70 -17.34 -21.01
CA GLU A 186 -6.29 -18.41 -20.10
C GLU A 186 -5.14 -17.96 -19.18
N ASP A 187 -4.20 -17.16 -19.67
CA ASP A 187 -3.12 -16.60 -18.85
C ASP A 187 -3.63 -15.57 -17.84
N ILE A 188 -4.52 -14.66 -18.27
CA ILE A 188 -5.22 -13.75 -17.35
C ILE A 188 -5.92 -14.54 -16.24
N LYS A 189 -6.68 -15.60 -16.62
CA LYS A 189 -7.38 -16.44 -15.65
C LYS A 189 -6.43 -17.10 -14.66
N LYS A 190 -5.30 -17.64 -15.15
CA LYS A 190 -4.25 -18.24 -14.33
C LYS A 190 -3.60 -17.22 -13.40
N SER A 191 -3.31 -16.02 -13.89
CA SER A 191 -2.71 -14.93 -13.11
C SER A 191 -3.66 -14.42 -12.02
N LEU A 192 -4.94 -14.24 -12.33
CA LEU A 192 -5.98 -13.87 -11.37
C LEU A 192 -6.16 -14.97 -10.31
N LEU A 193 -6.16 -16.24 -10.73
CA LEU A 193 -6.27 -17.37 -9.80
C LEU A 193 -5.07 -17.41 -8.85
N ALA A 194 -3.85 -17.32 -9.37
CA ALA A 194 -2.64 -17.32 -8.55
C ALA A 194 -2.61 -16.15 -7.55
N LYS A 195 -3.08 -14.96 -7.97
CA LYS A 195 -3.22 -13.81 -7.08
C LYS A 195 -4.23 -14.09 -5.97
N LYS A 196 -5.42 -14.57 -6.31
CA LYS A 196 -6.47 -14.90 -5.33
C LYS A 196 -6.03 -16.00 -4.36
N GLU A 197 -5.31 -17.02 -4.85
CA GLU A 197 -4.74 -18.08 -4.01
C GLU A 197 -3.70 -17.52 -3.02
N ALA A 198 -2.85 -16.60 -3.47
CA ALA A 198 -1.89 -15.93 -2.61
C ALA A 198 -2.58 -15.04 -1.56
N ASP A 199 -3.61 -14.29 -1.96
CA ASP A 199 -4.40 -13.45 -1.06
C ASP A 199 -5.16 -14.30 -0.03
N ALA A 200 -5.78 -15.42 -0.45
CA ALA A 200 -6.47 -16.35 0.43
C ALA A 200 -5.50 -17.04 1.42
N LYS A 201 -4.30 -17.41 0.95
CA LYS A 201 -3.24 -17.95 1.81
C LYS A 201 -2.83 -16.91 2.87
N GLY A 202 -2.58 -15.67 2.48
CA GLY A 202 -2.25 -14.59 3.41
C GLY A 202 -3.37 -14.32 4.42
N ALA A 203 -4.63 -14.30 3.97
CA ALA A 203 -5.79 -14.15 4.86
C ALA A 203 -5.92 -15.31 5.85
N LYS A 204 -5.66 -16.55 5.42
CA LYS A 204 -5.63 -17.70 6.31
C LYS A 204 -4.51 -17.58 7.34
N GLU A 205 -3.29 -17.23 6.92
CA GLU A 205 -2.16 -17.00 7.82
C GLU A 205 -2.49 -15.93 8.87
N ASP A 206 -3.03 -14.79 8.46
CA ASP A 206 -3.46 -13.73 9.36
C ASP A 206 -4.53 -14.18 10.35
N ALA A 207 -5.56 -14.91 9.90
CA ALA A 207 -6.64 -15.41 10.75
C ALA A 207 -6.13 -16.43 11.79
N VAL A 208 -5.22 -17.33 11.40
CA VAL A 208 -4.59 -18.29 12.33
C VAL A 208 -3.74 -17.55 13.35
N ILE A 209 -2.92 -16.59 12.92
CA ILE A 209 -2.07 -15.78 13.81
C ILE A 209 -2.94 -15.01 14.81
N ASP A 210 -4.00 -14.34 14.36
CA ASP A 210 -4.90 -13.60 15.23
C ASP A 210 -5.56 -14.53 16.27
N ALA A 211 -6.03 -15.69 15.87
CA ALA A 211 -6.63 -16.68 16.79
C ALA A 211 -5.65 -17.19 17.85
N ILE A 212 -4.40 -17.48 17.49
CA ILE A 212 -3.40 -17.92 18.47
C ILE A 212 -2.95 -16.79 19.40
N VAL A 213 -2.93 -15.55 18.91
CA VAL A 213 -2.62 -14.34 19.70
C VAL A 213 -3.72 -14.08 20.72
N GLU A 214 -5.01 -14.23 20.36
CA GLU A 214 -6.13 -14.08 21.26
C GLU A 214 -6.12 -15.13 22.39
N ASN A 215 -5.65 -16.33 22.10
CA ASN A 215 -5.53 -17.42 23.07
C ASN A 215 -4.32 -17.28 24.01
N ALA A 216 -3.34 -16.44 23.66
CA ALA A 216 -2.11 -16.27 24.44
C ALA A 216 -2.22 -15.16 25.49
N GLN A 217 -1.43 -15.26 26.56
CA GLN A 217 -1.34 -14.24 27.59
C GLN A 217 0.09 -13.67 27.66
N MET A 218 0.20 -12.34 27.65
CA MET A 218 1.46 -11.64 27.74
C MET A 218 1.23 -10.19 28.19
N GLU A 219 2.21 -9.61 28.87
CA GLU A 219 2.24 -8.18 29.22
C GLU A 219 3.32 -7.48 28.42
N ILE A 220 2.93 -6.66 27.46
CA ILE A 220 3.87 -5.95 26.59
C ILE A 220 4.30 -4.64 27.26
N PRO A 221 5.61 -4.43 27.48
CA PRO A 221 6.11 -3.16 28.00
C PRO A 221 5.83 -1.99 27.04
N ASP A 222 5.38 -0.85 27.56
CA ASP A 222 5.11 0.36 26.74
C ASP A 222 6.32 0.79 25.92
N ALA A 223 7.53 0.64 26.45
CA ALA A 223 8.76 0.95 25.73
C ALA A 223 8.99 0.08 24.49
N MET A 224 8.49 -1.16 24.49
CA MET A 224 8.53 -2.05 23.32
C MET A 224 7.54 -1.57 22.26
N VAL A 225 6.33 -1.15 22.69
CA VAL A 225 5.31 -0.60 21.79
C VAL A 225 5.83 0.68 21.15
N GLU A 226 6.39 1.61 21.92
CA GLU A 226 6.96 2.87 21.44
C GLU A 226 8.08 2.62 20.40
N THR A 227 8.96 1.65 20.67
CA THR A 227 10.02 1.27 19.73
C THR A 227 9.45 0.77 18.41
N GLN A 228 8.43 -0.09 18.46
CA GLN A 228 7.77 -0.64 17.26
C GLN A 228 7.00 0.44 16.48
N GLN A 229 6.34 1.38 17.18
CA GLN A 229 5.68 2.52 16.54
C GLN A 229 6.69 3.36 15.75
N ARG A 230 7.84 3.70 16.35
CA ARG A 230 8.91 4.44 15.69
C ARG A 230 9.42 3.70 14.44
N GLN A 231 9.67 2.40 14.55
CA GLN A 231 10.09 1.59 13.39
C GLN A 231 9.04 1.60 12.27
N THR A 232 7.75 1.50 12.61
CA THR A 232 6.65 1.55 11.63
C THR A 232 6.61 2.90 10.91
N ILE A 233 6.84 4.00 11.62
CA ILE A 233 6.90 5.34 11.02
C ILE A 233 8.15 5.51 10.17
N ASP A 234 9.29 4.97 10.59
CA ASP A 234 10.53 5.02 9.81
C ASP A 234 10.39 4.20 8.50
N GLU A 235 9.79 3.01 8.55
CA GLU A 235 9.45 2.19 7.37
C GLU A 235 8.51 2.95 6.42
N PHE A 236 7.53 3.68 6.96
CA PHE A 236 6.66 4.53 6.17
C PHE A 236 7.43 5.70 5.53
N GLY A 237 8.30 6.35 6.28
CA GLY A 237 9.18 7.42 5.77
C GLY A 237 10.08 6.97 4.62
N GLN A 238 10.63 5.75 4.71
CA GLN A 238 11.42 5.17 3.63
C GLN A 238 10.59 4.92 2.37
N ARG A 239 9.34 4.45 2.51
CA ARG A 239 8.43 4.29 1.35
C ARG A 239 8.09 5.61 0.70
N LEU A 240 7.86 6.67 1.49
CA LEU A 240 7.64 8.03 0.96
C LEU A 240 8.87 8.53 0.19
N GLN A 241 10.09 8.27 0.69
CA GLN A 241 11.31 8.67 0.00
C GLN A 241 11.46 8.00 -1.37
N MET A 242 11.08 6.73 -1.52
CA MET A 242 11.05 6.07 -2.83
C MET A 242 10.06 6.71 -3.81
N GLN A 243 9.04 7.42 -3.31
CA GLN A 243 8.07 8.18 -4.09
C GLN A 243 8.46 9.66 -4.27
N GLY A 244 9.65 10.05 -3.79
CA GLY A 244 10.15 11.43 -3.88
C GLY A 244 9.59 12.39 -2.84
N LEU A 245 8.94 11.88 -1.79
CA LEU A 245 8.42 12.65 -0.67
C LEU A 245 9.19 12.33 0.62
N ASN A 246 9.12 13.23 1.61
CA ASN A 246 9.62 12.94 2.94
C ASN A 246 8.50 13.13 3.99
N LEU A 247 8.73 12.64 5.22
CA LEU A 247 7.76 12.73 6.31
C LEU A 247 7.34 14.16 6.63
N GLU A 248 8.26 15.13 6.55
CA GLU A 248 7.95 16.53 6.84
C GLU A 248 6.99 17.12 5.80
N GLN A 249 7.24 16.87 4.52
CA GLN A 249 6.33 17.26 3.43
C GLN A 249 4.96 16.58 3.57
N TYR A 250 4.96 15.29 3.92
CA TYR A 250 3.73 14.55 4.16
C TYR A 250 2.89 15.20 5.27
N PHE A 251 3.51 15.55 6.41
CA PHE A 251 2.83 16.23 7.51
C PHE A 251 2.32 17.62 7.12
N GLN A 252 3.08 18.38 6.31
CA GLN A 252 2.64 19.68 5.80
C GLN A 252 1.41 19.56 4.90
N PHE A 253 1.36 18.55 4.02
CA PHE A 253 0.22 18.35 3.12
C PHE A 253 -1.02 17.81 3.81
N THR A 254 -0.85 16.94 4.81
CA THR A 254 -1.98 16.27 5.49
C THR A 254 -2.46 17.00 6.74
N GLY A 255 -1.66 17.91 7.28
CA GLY A 255 -1.93 18.55 8.58
C GLY A 255 -1.76 17.62 9.77
N LEU A 256 -1.23 16.41 9.59
CA LEU A 256 -0.96 15.48 10.67
C LEU A 256 0.30 15.87 11.44
N THR A 257 0.35 15.46 12.71
CA THR A 257 1.55 15.56 13.54
C THR A 257 2.18 14.19 13.76
N TYR A 258 3.46 14.19 14.15
CA TYR A 258 4.17 12.95 14.49
C TYR A 258 3.47 12.21 15.65
N GLU A 259 3.01 12.93 16.68
CA GLU A 259 2.30 12.35 17.83
C GLU A 259 0.99 11.69 17.40
N HIS A 260 0.22 12.34 16.53
CA HIS A 260 -1.01 11.74 16.01
C HIS A 260 -0.73 10.47 15.18
N MET A 261 0.34 10.49 14.39
CA MET A 261 0.76 9.30 13.64
C MET A 261 1.21 8.17 14.57
N MET A 262 1.92 8.47 15.66
CA MET A 262 2.27 7.49 16.70
C MET A 262 1.01 6.81 17.27
N GLU A 263 -0.03 7.58 17.60
CA GLU A 263 -1.30 7.02 18.09
C GLU A 263 -2.00 6.16 17.05
N GLN A 264 -2.00 6.57 15.78
CA GLN A 264 -2.63 5.82 14.70
C GLN A 264 -1.95 4.46 14.45
N VAL A 265 -0.61 4.40 14.53
CA VAL A 265 0.13 3.15 14.29
C VAL A 265 0.20 2.23 15.51
N LYS A 266 -0.23 2.70 16.70
CA LYS A 266 -0.15 1.92 17.94
C LYS A 266 -0.84 0.56 17.87
N PRO A 267 -2.10 0.42 17.40
CA PRO A 267 -2.75 -0.88 17.32
C PRO A 267 -2.00 -1.87 16.40
N GLN A 268 -1.47 -1.37 15.29
CA GLN A 268 -0.68 -2.18 14.37
C GLN A 268 0.65 -2.61 15.00
N ALA A 269 1.31 -1.72 15.73
CA ALA A 269 2.54 -2.02 16.46
C ALA A 269 2.32 -3.10 17.53
N GLU A 270 1.25 -2.98 18.33
CA GLU A 270 0.88 -3.96 19.34
C GLU A 270 0.57 -5.33 18.71
N ARG A 271 -0.19 -5.37 17.61
CA ARG A 271 -0.48 -6.61 16.90
C ARG A 271 0.80 -7.26 16.39
N ARG A 272 1.71 -6.50 15.77
CA ARG A 272 3.00 -7.00 15.25
C ARG A 272 3.88 -7.59 16.36
N ILE A 273 3.93 -6.92 17.52
CA ILE A 273 4.66 -7.42 18.69
C ILE A 273 4.04 -8.71 19.20
N LYS A 274 2.72 -8.75 19.41
CA LYS A 274 2.00 -9.93 19.91
C LYS A 274 2.22 -11.14 19.00
N SER A 275 2.01 -10.95 17.70
CA SER A 275 2.20 -12.00 16.71
C SER A 275 3.62 -12.56 16.75
N ARG A 276 4.63 -11.70 16.77
CA ARG A 276 6.04 -12.10 16.84
C ARG A 276 6.35 -12.89 18.12
N LEU A 277 5.94 -12.37 19.27
CA LEU A 277 6.20 -13.02 20.57
C LEU A 277 5.53 -14.40 20.70
N VAL A 278 4.28 -14.50 20.23
CA VAL A 278 3.57 -15.80 20.23
C VAL A 278 4.24 -16.79 19.31
N LEU A 279 4.60 -16.39 18.10
CA LEU A 279 5.26 -17.28 17.13
C LEU A 279 6.67 -17.69 17.59
N GLU A 280 7.43 -16.83 18.24
CA GLU A 280 8.70 -17.18 18.88
C GLU A 280 8.50 -18.19 20.03
N ALA A 281 7.43 -18.02 20.83
CA ALA A 281 7.08 -18.96 21.87
C ALA A 281 6.63 -20.33 21.29
N VAL A 282 5.89 -20.34 20.19
CA VAL A 282 5.53 -21.58 19.47
C VAL A 282 6.77 -22.24 18.91
N ALA A 283 7.68 -21.49 18.26
CA ALA A 283 8.94 -22.05 17.76
C ALA A 283 9.74 -22.73 18.88
N ALA A 284 9.85 -22.10 20.04
CA ALA A 284 10.52 -22.67 21.20
C ALA A 284 9.81 -23.91 21.74
N ALA A 285 8.48 -23.92 21.83
CA ALA A 285 7.70 -25.03 22.33
C ALA A 285 7.77 -26.30 21.43
N GLU A 286 7.84 -26.07 20.10
CA GLU A 286 7.91 -27.15 19.09
C GLU A 286 9.35 -27.46 18.64
N ASN A 287 10.37 -26.79 19.22
CA ASN A 287 11.78 -26.90 18.82
C ASN A 287 11.98 -26.61 17.33
N ILE A 288 11.30 -25.59 16.81
CA ILE A 288 11.44 -25.15 15.42
C ILE A 288 12.64 -24.23 15.32
N GLU A 289 13.65 -24.68 14.61
CA GLU A 289 14.87 -23.91 14.35
C GLU A 289 15.10 -23.75 12.84
N ALA A 290 15.73 -22.67 12.47
CA ALA A 290 16.24 -22.50 11.10
C ALA A 290 17.55 -23.27 10.96
N THR A 291 17.77 -23.88 9.80
CA THR A 291 19.02 -24.58 9.46
C THR A 291 19.97 -23.67 8.69
N GLU A 292 21.25 -24.08 8.58
CA GLU A 292 22.20 -23.37 7.71
C GLU A 292 21.74 -23.37 6.23
N GLU A 293 21.04 -24.41 5.78
CA GLU A 293 20.47 -24.45 4.44
C GLU A 293 19.37 -23.42 4.24
N ASP A 294 18.52 -23.21 5.24
CA ASP A 294 17.50 -22.15 5.22
C ASP A 294 18.14 -20.75 5.14
N PHE A 295 19.20 -20.55 5.93
CA PHE A 295 19.97 -19.31 5.92
C PHE A 295 20.61 -19.05 4.56
N ASP A 296 21.27 -20.06 3.99
CA ASP A 296 21.91 -19.94 2.68
C ASP A 296 20.88 -19.64 1.56
N ALA A 297 19.71 -20.26 1.62
CA ALA A 297 18.63 -20.01 0.70
C ALA A 297 18.10 -18.55 0.82
N GLU A 298 17.95 -18.05 2.04
CA GLU A 298 17.50 -16.68 2.27
C GLU A 298 18.55 -15.66 1.81
N VAL A 299 19.83 -15.89 2.10
CA VAL A 299 20.94 -15.04 1.63
C VAL A 299 20.99 -15.02 0.10
N LYS A 300 20.76 -16.15 -0.56
CA LYS A 300 20.71 -16.22 -2.02
C LYS A 300 19.55 -15.39 -2.58
N ARG A 301 18.36 -15.49 -1.97
CA ARG A 301 17.19 -14.67 -2.33
C ARG A 301 17.48 -13.17 -2.17
N MET A 302 18.14 -12.79 -1.08
CA MET A 302 18.56 -11.39 -0.85
C MET A 302 19.57 -10.93 -1.92
N ALA A 303 20.54 -11.81 -2.26
CA ALA A 303 21.57 -11.54 -3.27
C ALA A 303 20.95 -11.26 -4.65
N GLU A 304 19.94 -12.04 -5.05
CA GLU A 304 19.20 -11.83 -6.28
C GLU A 304 18.43 -10.49 -6.24
N GLY A 305 17.77 -10.17 -5.12
CA GLY A 305 17.02 -8.91 -4.96
C GLY A 305 17.89 -7.66 -4.99
N TYR A 306 19.04 -7.70 -4.31
CA TYR A 306 20.00 -6.58 -4.28
C TYR A 306 21.01 -6.58 -5.43
N LYS A 307 20.99 -7.59 -6.30
CA LYS A 307 21.97 -7.80 -7.39
C LYS A 307 23.40 -7.79 -6.87
N MET A 308 23.64 -8.48 -5.76
CA MET A 308 24.93 -8.60 -5.07
C MET A 308 25.35 -10.06 -4.96
N GLU A 309 26.63 -10.30 -4.76
CA GLU A 309 27.15 -11.64 -4.44
C GLU A 309 26.72 -12.07 -3.02
N ALA A 310 26.33 -13.33 -2.84
CA ALA A 310 25.88 -13.87 -1.57
C ALA A 310 26.93 -13.75 -0.45
N ASP A 311 28.20 -13.99 -0.77
CA ASP A 311 29.30 -13.89 0.20
C ASP A 311 29.47 -12.46 0.71
N LYS A 312 29.26 -11.46 -0.15
CA LYS A 312 29.33 -10.05 0.25
C LYS A 312 28.19 -9.66 1.18
N ILE A 313 26.98 -10.22 0.99
CA ILE A 313 25.87 -10.03 1.89
C ILE A 313 26.18 -10.64 3.26
N LYS A 314 26.72 -11.86 3.29
CA LYS A 314 27.15 -12.53 4.54
C LYS A 314 28.20 -11.71 5.29
N GLU A 315 29.18 -11.15 4.57
CA GLU A 315 30.22 -10.31 5.16
C GLU A 315 29.65 -9.01 5.77
N LEU A 316 28.77 -8.32 5.03
CA LEU A 316 28.13 -7.08 5.49
C LEU A 316 27.21 -7.29 6.71
N MET A 317 26.55 -8.44 6.77
CA MET A 317 25.62 -8.81 7.82
C MET A 317 26.31 -9.16 9.13
N GLY A 318 27.44 -9.87 9.05
CA GLY A 318 28.16 -10.37 10.22
C GLY A 318 27.38 -11.38 11.06
N GLU A 319 27.92 -11.78 12.21
CA GLU A 319 27.30 -12.77 13.10
C GLU A 319 25.95 -12.32 13.70
N ALA A 320 25.85 -11.03 14.03
CA ALA A 320 24.60 -10.49 14.60
C ALA A 320 23.45 -10.51 13.59
N GLY A 321 23.71 -10.15 12.34
CA GLY A 321 22.72 -10.21 11.28
C GLY A 321 22.34 -11.65 10.92
N LYS A 322 23.32 -12.59 10.90
CA LYS A 322 23.05 -14.00 10.73
C LYS A 322 22.07 -14.53 11.80
N LYS A 323 22.35 -14.21 13.08
CA LYS A 323 21.48 -14.61 14.19
C LYS A 323 20.07 -14.08 14.01
N GLN A 324 19.90 -12.80 13.65
CA GLN A 324 18.61 -12.19 13.41
C GLN A 324 17.83 -12.87 12.28
N ILE A 325 18.49 -13.18 11.16
CA ILE A 325 17.84 -13.91 10.05
C ILE A 325 17.44 -15.31 10.46
N MET A 326 18.27 -16.02 11.22
CA MET A 326 17.92 -17.36 11.71
C MET A 326 16.69 -17.31 12.63
N GLU A 327 16.58 -16.32 13.52
CA GLU A 327 15.40 -16.08 14.36
C GLU A 327 14.16 -15.78 13.52
N ASP A 328 14.27 -14.91 12.52
CA ASP A 328 13.16 -14.56 11.62
C ASP A 328 12.72 -15.74 10.75
N LEU A 329 13.65 -16.59 10.32
CA LEU A 329 13.35 -17.85 9.62
C LEU A 329 12.65 -18.87 10.53
N ALA A 330 13.04 -18.97 11.79
CA ALA A 330 12.36 -19.83 12.76
C ALA A 330 10.91 -19.36 13.00
N VAL A 331 10.69 -18.06 13.11
CA VAL A 331 9.34 -17.48 13.20
C VAL A 331 8.52 -17.79 11.95
N ARG A 332 9.08 -17.67 10.74
CA ARG A 332 8.38 -18.04 9.49
C ARG A 332 8.01 -19.51 9.46
N LYS A 333 8.91 -20.41 9.87
CA LYS A 333 8.61 -21.84 9.99
C LYS A 333 7.51 -22.12 11.03
N ALA A 334 7.46 -21.32 12.12
CA ALA A 334 6.38 -21.43 13.10
C ALA A 334 5.03 -20.99 12.51
N VAL A 335 4.99 -19.98 11.64
CA VAL A 335 3.77 -19.64 10.88
C VAL A 335 3.33 -20.81 10.02
N ASP A 336 4.23 -21.37 9.20
CA ASP A 336 3.91 -22.53 8.35
C ASP A 336 3.38 -23.69 9.19
N PHE A 337 3.97 -23.95 10.36
CA PHE A 337 3.55 -24.98 11.28
C PHE A 337 2.11 -24.74 11.79
N VAL A 338 1.81 -23.58 12.39
CA VAL A 338 0.47 -23.32 12.95
C VAL A 338 -0.61 -23.27 11.89
N VAL A 339 -0.29 -22.79 10.68
CA VAL A 339 -1.20 -22.78 9.52
C VAL A 339 -1.48 -24.20 9.03
N SER A 340 -0.48 -25.10 9.07
CA SER A 340 -0.67 -26.51 8.69
C SER A 340 -1.52 -27.30 9.70
N GLU A 341 -1.47 -26.91 10.99
CA GLU A 341 -2.25 -27.51 12.07
C GLU A 341 -3.66 -26.92 12.19
N ALA A 342 -3.96 -25.81 11.50
CA ALA A 342 -5.26 -25.15 11.55
C ALA A 342 -6.35 -25.94 10.82
N VAL A 343 -7.57 -25.88 11.33
CA VAL A 343 -8.76 -26.55 10.78
C VAL A 343 -9.62 -25.54 10.04
N GLU A 344 -9.85 -25.78 8.77
CA GLU A 344 -10.78 -24.98 7.95
C GLU A 344 -12.23 -25.46 8.16
N LYS A 345 -13.11 -24.48 8.39
CA LYS A 345 -14.59 -24.70 8.51
C LYS A 345 -15.30 -24.44 7.20
#